data_3dfdfee757de31be6e9bae89cced22c3
#
_entry.id   3dfdfee757de31be6e9bae89cced22c3
#
_cell.length_a   1.000
_cell.length_b   1.000
_cell.length_c   1.000
_cell.angle_alpha   90.00
_cell.angle_beta   90.00
_cell.angle_gamma   90.00
#
_symmetry.space_group_name_H-M   'P 1'
#
loop_
_entity.id
_entity.type
_entity.pdbx_description
1 polymer ?
#
loop_
_entity_poly.entity_id
_entity_poly.type
_entity_poly.pdbx_seq_one_letter_code
_entity_poly.pdbx_strand_id
1 'polypeptide(L)'
;MKKINIYTDLALEERERFKRNIEISGVKIDKNYNKELFMTTTDVEIFNENGAKSMGKPIGSYVTMETRLFKEDDLERQNIFAKEIANHMEDMTKNQNIKKILIVGLGNSKATPDSLGPKVAEQIEIFPNVYCLAPGVLAQTGMETFSIVKGITAQMKPDIIIAIDSLAARNVRRITTTIQLTDTGITPGSGIGNHRKGLNEQSLNTKVIAIGVPMVVSGATIVNDTMEKLLEILASHNQNNSISNIFKDYTSDEKYQLFEELLSEDTEQMFVTPKDIDEIVDNLSKIIACGINMFCNVLK
;
A
#
# COMPACT_ATOMS: atom_id res chain seq x y z
N MET A 1 -13.05 -3.41 26.92
CA MET A 1 -11.88 -3.64 26.06
C MET A 1 -12.03 -2.75 24.84
N LYS A 2 -11.09 -1.83 24.61
CA LYS A 2 -11.03 -1.08 23.35
C LYS A 2 -10.75 -2.09 22.24
N LYS A 3 -11.60 -2.16 21.20
CA LYS A 3 -11.26 -2.87 19.98
C LYS A 3 -10.12 -2.11 19.32
N ILE A 4 -8.91 -2.62 19.46
CA ILE A 4 -7.75 -2.05 18.78
C ILE A 4 -7.83 -2.54 17.33
N ASN A 5 -8.04 -1.62 16.42
CA ASN A 5 -8.02 -1.93 15.00
C ASN A 5 -6.55 -2.03 14.55
N ILE A 6 -6.12 -3.23 14.23
CA ILE A 6 -4.83 -3.42 13.56
C ILE A 6 -4.99 -2.86 12.14
N TYR A 7 -4.35 -1.73 11.89
CA TYR A 7 -4.45 -1.06 10.62
C TYR A 7 -3.41 -1.61 9.65
N THR A 8 -3.84 -1.95 8.45
CA THR A 8 -2.97 -2.17 7.29
C THR A 8 -3.55 -1.50 6.07
N ASP A 9 -2.70 -0.91 5.26
CA ASP A 9 -3.10 -0.32 3.99
C ASP A 9 -3.20 -1.38 2.88
N LEU A 10 -2.58 -2.56 3.06
CA LEU A 10 -2.53 -3.62 2.06
C LEU A 10 -3.75 -4.55 2.11
N ALA A 11 -4.47 -4.68 0.99
CA ALA A 11 -5.59 -5.62 0.86
C ALA A 11 -5.16 -7.09 1.01
N LEU A 12 -3.95 -7.43 0.57
CA LEU A 12 -3.39 -8.77 0.73
C LEU A 12 -3.22 -9.14 2.22
N GLU A 13 -2.82 -8.20 3.08
CA GLU A 13 -2.68 -8.46 4.52
C GLU A 13 -4.03 -8.67 5.20
N GLU A 14 -5.07 -7.96 4.78
CA GLU A 14 -6.43 -8.22 5.25
C GLU A 14 -6.92 -9.62 4.86
N ARG A 15 -6.59 -10.08 3.64
CA ARG A 15 -6.90 -11.44 3.20
C ARG A 15 -6.18 -12.50 4.02
N GLU A 16 -4.93 -12.28 4.38
CA GLU A 16 -4.09 -13.23 5.15
C GLU A 16 -4.58 -13.44 6.59
N ARG A 17 -5.43 -12.58 7.12
CA ARG A 17 -6.12 -12.79 8.42
C ARG A 17 -7.04 -14.02 8.39
N PHE A 18 -7.48 -14.45 7.22
CA PHE A 18 -8.28 -15.65 7.05
C PHE A 18 -7.40 -16.86 6.72
N LYS A 19 -7.77 -18.04 7.20
CA LYS A 19 -7.05 -19.29 6.89
C LYS A 19 -6.98 -19.46 5.35
N ARG A 20 -5.86 -20.00 4.87
CA ARG A 20 -5.56 -20.11 3.42
C ARG A 20 -6.66 -20.80 2.59
N ASN A 21 -7.41 -21.72 3.18
CA ASN A 21 -8.42 -22.54 2.49
C ASN A 21 -9.86 -22.02 2.69
N ILE A 22 -10.05 -20.84 3.29
CA ILE A 22 -11.39 -20.27 3.45
C ILE A 22 -11.69 -19.37 2.25
N GLU A 23 -12.74 -19.73 1.50
CA GLU A 23 -13.34 -18.85 0.50
C GLU A 23 -14.10 -17.73 1.21
N ILE A 24 -13.79 -16.49 0.86
CA ILE A 24 -14.49 -15.31 1.36
C ILE A 24 -15.56 -14.96 0.34
N SER A 25 -16.82 -15.03 0.74
CA SER A 25 -17.93 -14.67 -0.15
C SER A 25 -17.76 -13.23 -0.65
N GLY A 26 -17.75 -13.05 -1.96
CA GLY A 26 -17.58 -11.74 -2.59
C GLY A 26 -16.13 -11.30 -2.81
N VAL A 27 -15.17 -12.23 -2.66
CA VAL A 27 -13.75 -11.98 -2.92
C VAL A 27 -13.20 -13.05 -3.85
N LYS A 28 -12.57 -12.63 -4.94
CA LYS A 28 -11.80 -13.48 -5.84
C LYS A 28 -10.32 -13.19 -5.67
N ILE A 29 -9.49 -14.22 -5.75
CA ILE A 29 -8.03 -14.09 -5.62
C ILE A 29 -7.39 -14.91 -6.71
N ASP A 30 -6.54 -14.24 -7.48
CA ASP A 30 -5.66 -14.88 -8.45
C ASP A 30 -4.21 -14.60 -8.06
N LYS A 31 -3.33 -15.60 -8.19
CA LYS A 31 -1.92 -15.47 -7.85
C LYS A 31 -1.06 -16.00 -8.97
N ASN A 32 -0.16 -15.16 -9.45
CA ASN A 32 0.81 -15.49 -10.48
C ASN A 32 2.24 -15.31 -9.98
N TYR A 33 3.15 -16.17 -10.41
CA TYR A 33 4.56 -16.07 -10.11
C TYR A 33 5.41 -15.98 -11.38
N ASN A 34 6.07 -14.85 -11.55
CA ASN A 34 7.04 -14.63 -12.61
C ASN A 34 8.44 -15.07 -12.13
N LYS A 35 8.99 -16.11 -12.76
CA LYS A 35 10.29 -16.68 -12.37
C LYS A 35 11.46 -15.79 -12.71
N GLU A 36 11.39 -15.02 -13.79
CA GLU A 36 12.47 -14.15 -14.26
C GLU A 36 12.64 -12.94 -13.34
N LEU A 37 11.52 -12.43 -12.84
CA LEU A 37 11.47 -11.27 -11.94
C LEU A 37 11.47 -11.67 -10.46
N PHE A 38 11.47 -12.97 -10.14
CA PHE A 38 11.23 -13.45 -8.78
C PHE A 38 10.06 -12.71 -8.11
N MET A 39 9.04 -12.40 -8.90
CA MET A 39 7.92 -11.56 -8.50
C MET A 39 6.65 -12.39 -8.38
N THR A 40 5.96 -12.21 -7.27
CA THR A 40 4.59 -12.69 -7.09
C THR A 40 3.63 -11.55 -7.29
N THR A 41 2.69 -11.70 -8.21
CA THR A 41 1.55 -10.80 -8.36
C THR A 41 0.31 -11.47 -7.80
N THR A 42 -0.38 -10.80 -6.90
CA THR A 42 -1.63 -11.26 -6.31
C THR A 42 -2.73 -10.26 -6.61
N ASP A 43 -3.74 -10.71 -7.35
CA ASP A 43 -4.94 -9.94 -7.68
C ASP A 43 -6.04 -10.30 -6.69
N VAL A 44 -6.54 -9.32 -5.96
CA VAL A 44 -7.69 -9.45 -5.06
C VAL A 44 -8.81 -8.60 -5.61
N GLU A 45 -9.89 -9.22 -6.05
CA GLU A 45 -11.10 -8.56 -6.51
C GLU A 45 -12.21 -8.70 -5.46
N ILE A 46 -12.67 -7.57 -4.94
CA ILE A 46 -13.83 -7.48 -4.04
C ILE A 46 -15.01 -7.04 -4.89
N PHE A 47 -16.01 -7.89 -5.08
CA PHE A 47 -17.09 -7.64 -6.04
C PHE A 47 -18.48 -7.46 -5.42
N ASN A 48 -18.61 -7.57 -4.10
CA ASN A 48 -19.87 -7.30 -3.41
C ASN A 48 -19.69 -6.81 -1.97
N GLU A 49 -20.78 -6.35 -1.36
CA GLU A 49 -20.81 -5.81 0.01
C GLU A 49 -20.39 -6.81 1.09
N ASN A 50 -20.64 -8.11 0.90
CA ASN A 50 -20.19 -9.13 1.85
C ASN A 50 -18.66 -9.25 1.85
N GLY A 51 -18.05 -9.23 0.67
CA GLY A 51 -16.60 -9.18 0.51
C GLY A 51 -16.01 -7.92 1.12
N ALA A 52 -16.59 -6.76 0.82
CA ALA A 52 -16.15 -5.48 1.36
C ALA A 52 -16.19 -5.44 2.88
N LYS A 53 -17.28 -5.93 3.48
CA LYS A 53 -17.42 -6.02 4.95
C LYS A 53 -16.43 -6.99 5.58
N SER A 54 -16.21 -8.14 4.94
CA SER A 54 -15.27 -9.16 5.44
C SER A 54 -13.83 -8.70 5.37
N MET A 55 -13.45 -8.04 4.26
CA MET A 55 -12.10 -7.53 4.02
C MET A 55 -11.84 -6.17 4.67
N GLY A 56 -12.87 -5.44 5.12
CA GLY A 56 -12.70 -4.07 5.60
C GLY A 56 -12.19 -3.10 4.53
N LYS A 57 -12.37 -3.44 3.25
CA LYS A 57 -11.88 -2.67 2.09
C LYS A 57 -13.03 -2.43 1.12
N PRO A 58 -13.04 -1.31 0.36
CA PRO A 58 -14.05 -1.04 -0.66
C PRO A 58 -14.14 -2.11 -1.75
N ILE A 59 -15.30 -2.18 -2.41
CA ILE A 59 -15.47 -2.97 -3.64
C ILE A 59 -14.55 -2.41 -4.72
N GLY A 60 -13.78 -3.28 -5.39
CA GLY A 60 -12.84 -2.93 -6.44
C GLY A 60 -11.68 -3.91 -6.55
N SER A 61 -10.68 -3.54 -7.31
CA SER A 61 -9.50 -4.35 -7.65
C SER A 61 -8.27 -3.89 -6.86
N TYR A 62 -7.50 -4.85 -6.37
CA TYR A 62 -6.26 -4.64 -5.63
C TYR A 62 -5.20 -5.58 -6.18
N VAL A 63 -4.22 -5.02 -6.88
CA VAL A 63 -3.08 -5.75 -7.44
C VAL A 63 -1.89 -5.54 -6.52
N THR A 64 -1.31 -6.61 -6.00
CA THR A 64 -0.14 -6.57 -5.12
C THR A 64 1.02 -7.29 -5.80
N MET A 65 2.08 -6.57 -6.12
CA MET A 65 3.32 -7.09 -6.67
C MET A 65 4.37 -7.18 -5.56
N GLU A 66 4.95 -8.36 -5.34
CA GLU A 66 5.93 -8.63 -4.29
C GLU A 66 7.22 -9.19 -4.87
N THR A 67 8.35 -8.46 -4.72
CA THR A 67 9.70 -8.93 -5.04
C THR A 67 10.74 -8.16 -4.23
N ARG A 68 11.88 -8.78 -3.94
CA ARG A 68 13.01 -8.10 -3.31
C ARG A 68 13.84 -7.28 -4.28
N LEU A 69 13.64 -7.51 -5.59
CA LEU A 69 14.43 -6.88 -6.65
C LEU A 69 14.07 -5.39 -6.87
N PHE A 70 12.96 -4.90 -6.31
CA PHE A 70 12.64 -3.47 -6.33
C PHE A 70 13.72 -2.56 -5.71
N LYS A 71 14.55 -3.14 -4.83
CA LYS A 71 15.64 -2.42 -4.16
C LYS A 71 16.90 -2.30 -5.01
N GLU A 72 17.02 -3.08 -6.08
CA GLU A 72 18.21 -3.12 -6.91
C GLU A 72 18.23 -1.95 -7.90
N ASP A 73 19.40 -1.30 -8.02
CA ASP A 73 19.62 -0.25 -9.04
C ASP A 73 20.03 -0.90 -10.37
N ASP A 74 19.06 -1.57 -11.00
CA ASP A 74 19.19 -2.25 -12.29
C ASP A 74 18.17 -1.66 -13.26
N LEU A 75 18.63 -0.83 -14.19
CA LEU A 75 17.79 -0.10 -15.14
C LEU A 75 16.96 -1.01 -16.05
N GLU A 76 17.47 -2.18 -16.43
CA GLU A 76 16.74 -3.11 -17.29
C GLU A 76 15.54 -3.69 -16.52
N ARG A 77 15.77 -4.15 -15.29
CA ARG A 77 14.70 -4.65 -14.41
C ARG A 77 13.72 -3.57 -14.01
N GLN A 78 14.21 -2.36 -13.71
CA GLN A 78 13.35 -1.21 -13.39
C GLN A 78 12.37 -0.93 -14.53
N ASN A 79 12.82 -0.99 -15.81
CA ASN A 79 11.96 -0.83 -16.98
C ASN A 79 10.92 -1.95 -17.10
N ILE A 80 11.27 -3.20 -16.76
CA ILE A 80 10.31 -4.31 -16.79
C ILE A 80 9.25 -4.12 -15.71
N PHE A 81 9.64 -3.76 -14.48
CA PHE A 81 8.70 -3.46 -13.40
C PHE A 81 7.79 -2.26 -13.73
N ALA A 82 8.35 -1.22 -14.34
CA ALA A 82 7.58 -0.07 -14.80
C ALA A 82 6.51 -0.46 -15.82
N LYS A 83 6.86 -1.36 -16.75
CA LYS A 83 5.91 -1.89 -17.73
C LYS A 83 4.78 -2.70 -17.09
N GLU A 84 5.08 -3.52 -16.07
CA GLU A 84 4.05 -4.25 -15.31
C GLU A 84 3.09 -3.28 -14.61
N ILE A 85 3.61 -2.20 -14.01
CA ILE A 85 2.77 -1.14 -13.41
C ILE A 85 1.86 -0.51 -14.47
N ALA A 86 2.41 -0.15 -15.63
CA ALA A 86 1.63 0.44 -16.73
C ALA A 86 0.53 -0.51 -17.22
N ASN A 87 0.84 -1.79 -17.43
CA ASN A 87 -0.12 -2.81 -17.86
C ASN A 87 -1.30 -2.95 -16.86
N HIS A 88 -1.01 -2.99 -15.57
CA HIS A 88 -2.06 -3.04 -14.55
C HIS A 88 -2.92 -1.78 -14.52
N MET A 89 -2.34 -0.60 -14.75
CA MET A 89 -3.10 0.64 -14.86
C MET A 89 -4.00 0.65 -16.09
N GLU A 90 -3.52 0.14 -17.24
CA GLU A 90 -4.30 -0.03 -18.45
C GLU A 90 -5.48 -0.99 -18.23
N ASP A 91 -5.25 -2.11 -17.54
CA ASP A 91 -6.30 -3.07 -17.19
C ASP A 91 -7.38 -2.45 -16.30
N MET A 92 -6.99 -1.65 -15.29
CA MET A 92 -7.91 -0.94 -14.40
C MET A 92 -8.71 0.16 -15.10
N THR A 93 -8.23 0.64 -16.26
CA THR A 93 -8.85 1.71 -17.04
C THR A 93 -9.49 1.26 -18.34
N LYS A 94 -9.56 -0.04 -18.59
CA LYS A 94 -10.21 -0.60 -19.79
C LYS A 94 -11.59 0.01 -20.00
N ASN A 95 -11.86 0.37 -21.25
CA ASN A 95 -13.13 0.97 -21.68
C ASN A 95 -13.38 2.42 -21.19
N GLN A 96 -12.38 3.11 -20.70
CA GLN A 96 -12.47 4.53 -20.34
C GLN A 96 -11.83 5.40 -21.41
N ASN A 97 -12.48 6.50 -21.76
CA ASN A 97 -11.93 7.50 -22.66
C ASN A 97 -11.17 8.56 -21.83
N ILE A 98 -9.94 8.25 -21.44
CA ILE A 98 -9.11 9.11 -20.61
C ILE A 98 -8.39 10.09 -21.52
N LYS A 99 -8.60 11.38 -21.29
CA LYS A 99 -7.93 12.48 -22.02
C LYS A 99 -7.13 13.37 -21.09
N LYS A 100 -7.59 13.54 -19.83
CA LYS A 100 -6.97 14.45 -18.88
C LYS A 100 -6.64 13.69 -17.58
N ILE A 101 -5.37 13.72 -17.21
CA ILE A 101 -4.83 12.99 -16.06
C ILE A 101 -4.29 13.98 -15.03
N LEU A 102 -4.63 13.76 -13.76
CA LEU A 102 -4.01 14.43 -12.61
C LEU A 102 -3.22 13.42 -11.78
N ILE A 103 -1.92 13.61 -11.67
CA ILE A 103 -1.02 12.79 -10.85
C ILE A 103 -0.79 13.52 -9.53
N VAL A 104 -0.95 12.80 -8.41
CA VAL A 104 -0.85 13.38 -7.06
C VAL A 104 0.13 12.57 -6.23
N GLY A 105 1.31 13.12 -5.98
CA GLY A 105 2.33 12.56 -5.10
C GLY A 105 2.06 12.96 -3.65
N LEU A 106 1.51 12.03 -2.85
CA LEU A 106 1.16 12.24 -1.44
C LEU A 106 2.40 12.06 -0.56
N GLY A 107 2.41 12.71 0.60
CA GLY A 107 3.43 12.55 1.62
C GLY A 107 4.26 13.81 1.87
N ASN A 108 5.32 13.63 2.66
CA ASN A 108 6.20 14.68 3.14
C ASN A 108 7.59 14.55 2.50
N SER A 109 7.94 15.44 1.58
CA SER A 109 9.24 15.45 0.90
C SER A 109 10.46 15.60 1.84
N LYS A 110 10.25 16.05 3.10
CA LYS A 110 11.30 16.22 4.12
C LYS A 110 11.45 15.01 5.05
N ALA A 111 10.60 14.00 4.92
CA ALA A 111 10.64 12.77 5.71
C ALA A 111 10.83 11.58 4.76
N THR A 112 12.05 11.04 4.68
CA THR A 112 12.41 10.03 3.67
C THR A 112 11.39 8.89 3.53
N PRO A 113 10.92 8.22 4.61
CA PRO A 113 9.93 7.15 4.46
C PRO A 113 8.57 7.61 3.90
N ASP A 114 8.28 8.91 3.95
CA ASP A 114 7.04 9.53 3.48
C ASP A 114 7.25 10.36 2.19
N SER A 115 8.43 10.27 1.57
CA SER A 115 8.79 11.08 0.40
C SER A 115 8.56 10.42 -0.96
N LEU A 116 8.03 9.19 -0.99
CA LEU A 116 7.85 8.44 -2.23
C LEU A 116 6.98 9.21 -3.25
N GLY A 117 5.79 9.62 -2.85
CA GLY A 117 4.87 10.35 -3.73
C GLY A 117 5.47 11.65 -4.28
N PRO A 118 6.02 12.55 -3.45
CA PRO A 118 6.75 13.73 -3.91
C PRO A 118 7.88 13.41 -4.91
N LYS A 119 8.71 12.40 -4.64
CA LYS A 119 9.81 12.01 -5.55
C LYS A 119 9.32 11.42 -6.87
N VAL A 120 8.22 10.67 -6.86
CA VAL A 120 7.56 10.24 -8.11
C VAL A 120 7.07 11.45 -8.88
N ALA A 121 6.41 12.40 -8.23
CA ALA A 121 5.88 13.60 -8.87
C ALA A 121 6.95 14.44 -9.56
N GLU A 122 8.17 14.52 -9.00
CA GLU A 122 9.31 15.22 -9.57
C GLU A 122 9.83 14.58 -10.88
N GLN A 123 9.53 13.29 -11.12
CA GLN A 123 10.01 12.51 -12.27
C GLN A 123 8.93 12.27 -13.34
N ILE A 124 7.74 12.81 -13.13
CA ILE A 124 6.67 12.73 -14.14
C ILE A 124 6.97 13.63 -15.31
N GLU A 125 6.89 13.06 -16.51
CA GLU A 125 6.97 13.83 -17.75
C GLU A 125 5.66 14.59 -17.98
N ILE A 126 5.74 15.88 -18.11
CA ILE A 126 4.57 16.74 -18.34
C ILE A 126 4.27 16.85 -19.84
N PHE A 127 3.08 16.43 -20.22
CA PHE A 127 2.56 16.52 -21.59
C PHE A 127 1.26 17.33 -21.62
N PRO A 128 0.74 17.69 -22.79
CA PRO A 128 -0.61 18.22 -22.89
C PRO A 128 -1.61 17.29 -22.20
N ASN A 129 -2.43 17.84 -21.28
CA ASN A 129 -3.43 17.13 -20.49
C ASN A 129 -2.91 16.17 -19.40
N VAL A 130 -1.62 16.12 -19.14
CA VAL A 130 -1.03 15.44 -17.98
C VAL A 130 -0.53 16.50 -17.00
N TYR A 131 -1.09 16.47 -15.79
CA TYR A 131 -0.79 17.43 -14.74
C TYR A 131 -0.27 16.69 -13.52
N CYS A 132 0.66 17.28 -12.79
CA CYS A 132 1.27 16.67 -11.62
C CYS A 132 1.27 17.65 -10.44
N LEU A 133 1.03 17.13 -9.25
CA LEU A 133 0.97 17.88 -7.99
C LEU A 133 1.58 17.07 -6.86
N ALA A 134 2.47 17.68 -6.08
CA ALA A 134 2.87 17.21 -4.75
C ALA A 134 2.33 18.19 -3.70
N PRO A 135 1.14 17.94 -3.11
CA PRO A 135 0.44 18.90 -2.26
C PRO A 135 1.13 19.13 -0.91
N GLY A 136 2.02 18.24 -0.50
CA GLY A 136 2.59 18.22 0.83
C GLY A 136 1.61 17.75 1.91
N VAL A 137 2.01 17.87 3.17
CA VAL A 137 1.21 17.49 4.35
C VAL A 137 0.72 18.70 5.13
N LEU A 138 -0.29 18.50 5.99
CA LEU A 138 -0.89 19.55 6.82
C LEU A 138 0.17 20.36 7.59
N ALA A 139 1.18 19.70 8.15
CA ALA A 139 2.23 20.35 8.90
C ALA A 139 3.14 21.29 8.05
N GLN A 140 3.15 21.10 6.73
CA GLN A 140 3.93 21.95 5.80
C GLN A 140 3.10 23.10 5.24
N THR A 141 1.83 22.86 4.96
CA THR A 141 0.98 23.76 4.18
C THR A 141 -0.11 24.45 5.01
N GLY A 142 -0.42 23.92 6.19
CA GLY A 142 -1.58 24.34 6.99
C GLY A 142 -2.92 23.93 6.40
N MET A 143 -2.93 23.15 5.31
CA MET A 143 -4.13 22.72 4.61
C MET A 143 -4.22 21.19 4.54
N GLU A 144 -5.43 20.66 4.70
CA GLU A 144 -5.68 19.24 4.49
C GLU A 144 -5.46 18.87 3.02
N THR A 145 -4.65 17.83 2.77
CA THR A 145 -4.32 17.32 1.44
C THR A 145 -5.58 17.06 0.59
N PHE A 146 -6.61 16.47 1.21
CA PHE A 146 -7.91 16.26 0.56
C PHE A 146 -8.52 17.57 0.02
N SER A 147 -8.46 18.64 0.79
CA SER A 147 -9.04 19.93 0.38
C SER A 147 -8.32 20.55 -0.80
N ILE A 148 -6.98 20.42 -0.83
CA ILE A 148 -6.16 20.89 -1.96
C ILE A 148 -6.53 20.09 -3.22
N VAL A 149 -6.47 18.76 -3.15
CA VAL A 149 -6.75 17.86 -4.28
C VAL A 149 -8.18 18.07 -4.79
N LYS A 150 -9.17 18.16 -3.89
CA LYS A 150 -10.58 18.40 -4.25
C LYS A 150 -10.77 19.73 -4.97
N GLY A 151 -10.13 20.81 -4.50
CA GLY A 151 -10.21 22.12 -5.13
C GLY A 151 -9.66 22.10 -6.57
N ILE A 152 -8.50 21.48 -6.76
CA ILE A 152 -7.87 21.33 -8.08
C ILE A 152 -8.72 20.44 -9.00
N THR A 153 -9.19 19.29 -8.50
CA THR A 153 -10.06 18.38 -9.25
C THR A 153 -11.34 19.06 -9.73
N ALA A 154 -11.98 19.85 -8.86
CA ALA A 154 -13.20 20.57 -9.21
C ALA A 154 -12.99 21.60 -10.33
N GLN A 155 -11.82 22.27 -10.37
CA GLN A 155 -11.49 23.25 -11.39
C GLN A 155 -11.00 22.60 -12.69
N MET A 156 -10.12 21.60 -12.58
CA MET A 156 -9.47 20.97 -13.74
C MET A 156 -10.34 19.93 -14.42
N LYS A 157 -11.19 19.25 -13.66
CA LYS A 157 -12.05 18.13 -14.11
C LYS A 157 -11.24 17.06 -14.86
N PRO A 158 -10.25 16.42 -14.21
CA PRO A 158 -9.53 15.32 -14.83
C PRO A 158 -10.45 14.11 -15.01
N ASP A 159 -10.18 13.28 -16.02
CA ASP A 159 -10.91 12.03 -16.25
C ASP A 159 -10.47 10.96 -15.23
N ILE A 160 -9.21 11.03 -14.82
CA ILE A 160 -8.63 10.14 -13.81
C ILE A 160 -7.61 10.85 -12.93
N ILE A 161 -7.52 10.41 -11.69
CA ILE A 161 -6.47 10.80 -10.74
C ILE A 161 -5.60 9.57 -10.45
N ILE A 162 -4.28 9.74 -10.50
CA ILE A 162 -3.31 8.74 -10.08
C ILE A 162 -2.68 9.26 -8.78
N ALA A 163 -2.96 8.61 -7.66
CA ALA A 163 -2.46 8.99 -6.34
C ALA A 163 -1.33 8.04 -5.92
N ILE A 164 -0.19 8.58 -5.51
CA ILE A 164 0.96 7.82 -5.04
C ILE A 164 1.20 8.13 -3.56
N ASP A 165 1.37 7.10 -2.72
CA ASP A 165 1.56 7.27 -1.28
C ASP A 165 2.51 6.22 -0.68
N SER A 166 3.12 6.59 0.43
CA SER A 166 3.86 5.69 1.31
C SER A 166 2.90 5.01 2.28
N LEU A 167 2.92 3.69 2.33
CA LEU A 167 2.02 2.90 3.17
C LEU A 167 2.71 2.39 4.44
N ALA A 168 1.90 1.95 5.41
CA ALA A 168 2.34 1.13 6.52
C ALA A 168 1.98 -0.34 6.28
N ALA A 169 2.93 -1.25 6.49
CA ALA A 169 2.69 -2.68 6.47
C ALA A 169 2.48 -3.25 7.87
N ARG A 170 1.74 -4.35 7.95
CA ARG A 170 1.62 -5.20 9.13
C ARG A 170 2.70 -6.30 9.16
N ASN A 171 3.39 -6.54 8.04
CA ASN A 171 4.43 -7.55 7.93
C ASN A 171 5.75 -6.90 7.53
N VAL A 172 6.79 -7.06 8.38
CA VAL A 172 8.14 -6.51 8.14
C VAL A 172 8.71 -6.93 6.78
N ARG A 173 8.35 -8.12 6.27
CA ARG A 173 8.86 -8.64 4.99
C ARG A 173 8.39 -7.84 3.79
N ARG A 174 7.30 -7.07 3.94
CA ARG A 174 6.69 -6.29 2.86
C ARG A 174 7.22 -4.87 2.72
N ILE A 175 7.99 -4.42 3.72
CA ILE A 175 8.60 -3.09 3.63
C ILE A 175 9.48 -3.03 2.40
N THR A 176 9.21 -2.06 1.53
CA THR A 176 10.00 -1.76 0.32
C THR A 176 10.12 -2.91 -0.70
N THR A 177 9.39 -3.98 -0.50
CA THR A 177 9.38 -5.15 -1.41
C THR A 177 8.03 -5.40 -2.04
N THR A 178 7.07 -4.49 -1.82
CA THR A 178 5.68 -4.63 -2.24
C THR A 178 5.20 -3.33 -2.87
N ILE A 179 4.57 -3.41 -4.03
CA ILE A 179 3.83 -2.30 -4.67
C ILE A 179 2.38 -2.76 -4.78
N GLN A 180 1.45 -1.96 -4.27
CA GLN A 180 0.02 -2.19 -4.43
C GLN A 180 -0.61 -1.14 -5.34
N LEU A 181 -1.37 -1.59 -6.33
CA LEU A 181 -2.26 -0.76 -7.15
C LEU A 181 -3.72 -1.06 -6.80
N THR A 182 -4.58 -0.05 -6.83
CA THR A 182 -6.03 -0.24 -6.64
C THR A 182 -6.81 0.86 -7.35
N ASP A 183 -8.02 0.52 -7.80
CA ASP A 183 -8.98 1.47 -8.38
C ASP A 183 -9.98 2.03 -7.37
N THR A 184 -9.81 1.74 -6.09
CA THR A 184 -10.69 2.20 -5.01
C THR A 184 -10.26 3.52 -4.37
N GLY A 185 -9.10 4.05 -4.80
CA GLY A 185 -8.48 5.23 -4.20
C GLY A 185 -7.66 4.92 -2.95
N ILE A 186 -7.34 5.96 -2.19
CA ILE A 186 -6.46 5.88 -1.02
C ILE A 186 -6.93 6.81 0.10
N THR A 187 -6.71 6.40 1.34
CA THR A 187 -6.90 7.24 2.51
C THR A 187 -5.52 7.55 3.12
N PRO A 188 -4.98 8.74 2.88
CA PRO A 188 -3.64 9.09 3.34
C PRO A 188 -3.49 8.95 4.85
N GLY A 189 -2.46 8.22 5.31
CA GLY A 189 -2.17 8.01 6.72
C GLY A 189 -3.10 7.04 7.45
N SER A 190 -3.93 6.27 6.78
CA SER A 190 -4.81 5.26 7.40
C SER A 190 -4.02 4.19 8.15
N GLY A 191 -2.91 3.74 7.60
CA GLY A 191 -2.03 2.73 8.21
C GLY A 191 -1.30 3.18 9.48
N ILE A 192 -1.36 4.46 9.82
CA ILE A 192 -0.81 5.04 11.06
C ILE A 192 -1.90 5.62 11.97
N GLY A 193 -3.15 5.19 11.80
CA GLY A 193 -4.29 5.59 12.65
C GLY A 193 -4.83 7.00 12.41
N ASN A 194 -4.40 7.69 11.37
CA ASN A 194 -4.94 9.00 11.01
C ASN A 194 -6.27 8.89 10.24
N HIS A 195 -7.35 9.35 10.84
CA HIS A 195 -8.68 9.39 10.21
C HIS A 195 -8.82 10.62 9.28
N ARG A 196 -8.19 10.56 8.11
CA ARG A 196 -8.32 11.59 7.07
C ARG A 196 -9.38 11.21 6.05
N LYS A 197 -9.85 12.20 5.29
CA LYS A 197 -10.77 11.93 4.17
C LYS A 197 -10.03 11.23 3.04
N GLY A 198 -10.59 10.13 2.53
CA GLY A 198 -10.03 9.37 1.42
C GLY A 198 -10.15 10.12 0.09
N LEU A 199 -9.13 9.95 -0.75
CA LEU A 199 -9.13 10.32 -2.15
C LEU A 199 -9.68 9.14 -2.96
N ASN A 200 -10.96 9.16 -3.27
CA ASN A 200 -11.65 8.12 -4.01
C ASN A 200 -12.72 8.72 -4.93
N GLU A 201 -13.29 7.91 -5.80
CA GLU A 201 -14.29 8.36 -6.78
C GLU A 201 -15.50 9.01 -6.12
N GLN A 202 -15.99 8.47 -5.01
CA GLN A 202 -17.15 9.02 -4.29
C GLN A 202 -16.88 10.42 -3.73
N SER A 203 -15.67 10.69 -3.23
CA SER A 203 -15.32 11.96 -2.58
C SER A 203 -14.90 13.04 -3.56
N LEU A 204 -14.33 12.67 -4.71
CA LEU A 204 -13.77 13.56 -5.73
C LEU A 204 -14.62 13.65 -7.01
N ASN A 205 -15.61 12.77 -7.15
CA ASN A 205 -16.42 12.61 -8.38
C ASN A 205 -15.54 12.40 -9.64
N THR A 206 -14.43 11.69 -9.45
CA THR A 206 -13.44 11.38 -10.49
C THR A 206 -12.79 10.06 -10.09
N LYS A 207 -12.59 9.15 -11.05
CA LYS A 207 -11.92 7.87 -10.79
C LYS A 207 -10.53 8.09 -10.22
N VAL A 208 -10.15 7.29 -9.23
CA VAL A 208 -8.84 7.36 -8.59
C VAL A 208 -8.17 5.98 -8.64
N ILE A 209 -7.01 5.90 -9.29
CA ILE A 209 -6.08 4.79 -9.12
C ILE A 209 -5.07 5.21 -8.06
N ALA A 210 -4.83 4.33 -7.10
CA ALA A 210 -3.80 4.54 -6.08
C ALA A 210 -2.66 3.55 -6.27
N ILE A 211 -1.43 4.05 -6.12
CA ILE A 211 -0.20 3.26 -6.07
C ILE A 211 0.44 3.48 -4.71
N GLY A 212 0.61 2.42 -3.97
CA GLY A 212 1.16 2.49 -2.62
C GLY A 212 2.30 1.52 -2.40
N VAL A 213 3.29 1.93 -1.61
CA VAL A 213 4.44 1.10 -1.23
C VAL A 213 4.63 1.17 0.28
N PRO A 214 4.67 0.02 0.97
CA PRO A 214 4.99 -0.01 2.39
C PRO A 214 6.42 0.47 2.65
N MET A 215 6.55 1.58 3.36
CA MET A 215 7.85 2.17 3.72
C MET A 215 8.17 2.02 5.20
N VAL A 216 7.14 1.75 6.00
CA VAL A 216 7.28 1.65 7.46
C VAL A 216 6.45 0.49 8.01
N VAL A 217 6.85 0.02 9.20
CA VAL A 217 6.04 -0.81 10.09
C VAL A 217 6.02 -0.20 11.48
N SER A 218 4.96 -0.45 12.25
CA SER A 218 4.93 -0.06 13.67
C SER A 218 5.90 -0.90 14.52
N GLY A 219 6.37 -0.33 15.63
CA GLY A 219 7.15 -1.07 16.62
C GLY A 219 6.38 -2.29 17.14
N ALA A 220 5.08 -2.17 17.33
CA ALA A 220 4.19 -3.26 17.72
C ALA A 220 4.21 -4.42 16.72
N THR A 221 4.21 -4.15 15.43
CA THR A 221 4.34 -5.18 14.38
C THR A 221 5.65 -5.98 14.51
N ILE A 222 6.77 -5.32 14.76
CA ILE A 222 8.08 -5.98 14.91
C ILE A 222 8.08 -6.91 16.12
N VAL A 223 7.52 -6.45 17.24
CA VAL A 223 7.42 -7.26 18.46
C VAL A 223 6.52 -8.47 18.22
N ASN A 224 5.35 -8.28 17.59
CA ASN A 224 4.44 -9.37 17.26
C ASN A 224 5.11 -10.43 16.38
N ASP A 225 5.74 -10.04 15.26
CA ASP A 225 6.44 -10.96 14.36
C ASP A 225 7.57 -11.72 15.06
N THR A 226 8.27 -11.05 15.99
CA THR A 226 9.33 -11.67 16.79
C THR A 226 8.77 -12.68 17.76
N MET A 227 7.67 -12.37 18.43
CA MET A 227 7.00 -13.27 19.39
C MET A 227 6.35 -14.47 18.70
N GLU A 228 5.70 -14.27 17.55
CA GLU A 228 5.19 -15.40 16.75
C GLU A 228 6.30 -16.36 16.36
N LYS A 229 7.42 -15.85 15.88
CA LYS A 229 8.59 -16.66 15.53
C LYS A 229 9.19 -17.39 16.75
N LEU A 230 9.23 -16.73 17.91
CA LEU A 230 9.66 -17.37 19.15
C LEU A 230 8.74 -18.54 19.52
N LEU A 231 7.42 -18.35 19.42
CA LEU A 231 6.43 -19.41 19.70
C LEU A 231 6.57 -20.59 18.73
N GLU A 232 6.82 -20.35 17.45
CA GLU A 232 7.08 -21.38 16.45
C GLU A 232 8.36 -22.19 16.79
N ILE A 233 9.43 -21.51 17.18
CA ILE A 233 10.70 -22.16 17.58
C ILE A 233 10.48 -23.02 18.84
N LEU A 234 9.79 -22.48 19.86
CA LEU A 234 9.49 -23.23 21.07
C LEU A 234 8.61 -24.45 20.81
N ALA A 235 7.63 -24.34 19.91
CA ALA A 235 6.78 -25.46 19.51
C ALA A 235 7.56 -26.55 18.75
N SER A 236 8.54 -26.17 17.94
CA SER A 236 9.36 -27.12 17.16
C SER A 236 10.38 -27.89 18.01
N HIS A 237 10.88 -27.29 19.11
CA HIS A 237 11.90 -27.90 19.95
C HIS A 237 11.33 -28.77 21.11
N ASN A 238 10.07 -28.53 21.51
CA ASN A 238 9.50 -29.26 22.65
C ASN A 238 7.97 -29.38 22.49
N GLN A 239 7.48 -30.58 22.12
CA GLN A 239 6.03 -30.85 21.95
C GLN A 239 5.19 -30.65 23.24
N ASN A 240 5.83 -30.62 24.42
CA ASN A 240 5.21 -30.42 25.72
C ASN A 240 5.47 -29.03 26.32
N ASN A 241 5.83 -28.03 25.52
CA ASN A 241 6.10 -26.70 26.03
C ASN A 241 4.80 -26.01 26.47
N SER A 242 4.65 -25.81 27.80
CA SER A 242 3.45 -25.20 28.40
C SER A 242 3.15 -23.80 27.77
N ILE A 243 4.17 -23.04 27.40
CA ILE A 243 4.01 -21.70 26.81
C ILE A 243 3.36 -21.80 25.42
N SER A 244 3.87 -22.69 24.54
CA SER A 244 3.31 -22.83 23.20
C SER A 244 1.86 -23.35 23.24
N ASN A 245 1.51 -24.15 24.25
CA ASN A 245 0.16 -24.68 24.43
C ASN A 245 -0.84 -23.59 24.87
N ILE A 246 -0.42 -22.63 25.69
CA ILE A 246 -1.27 -21.49 26.12
C ILE A 246 -1.71 -20.67 24.90
N PHE A 247 -0.82 -20.47 23.91
CA PHE A 247 -1.10 -19.64 22.74
C PHE A 247 -1.73 -20.37 21.55
N LYS A 248 -1.94 -21.69 21.64
CA LYS A 248 -2.53 -22.49 20.55
C LYS A 248 -3.96 -22.07 20.20
N ASP A 249 -4.74 -21.69 21.21
CA ASP A 249 -6.15 -21.36 21.06
C ASP A 249 -6.38 -19.88 20.71
N TYR A 250 -5.33 -19.05 20.77
CA TYR A 250 -5.40 -17.64 20.41
C TYR A 250 -5.32 -17.44 18.90
N THR A 251 -6.19 -16.60 18.35
CA THR A 251 -6.07 -16.11 16.97
C THR A 251 -4.86 -15.19 16.83
N SER A 252 -4.41 -14.94 15.61
CA SER A 252 -3.32 -13.99 15.35
C SER A 252 -3.64 -12.59 15.89
N ASP A 253 -4.90 -12.16 15.79
CA ASP A 253 -5.33 -10.84 16.28
C ASP A 253 -5.32 -10.78 17.81
N GLU A 254 -5.75 -11.83 18.52
CA GLU A 254 -5.69 -11.90 19.99
C GLU A 254 -4.24 -11.92 20.50
N LYS A 255 -3.34 -12.63 19.81
CA LYS A 255 -1.90 -12.61 20.14
C LYS A 255 -1.31 -11.21 19.94
N TYR A 256 -1.64 -10.56 18.82
CA TYR A 256 -1.18 -9.21 18.56
C TYR A 256 -1.63 -8.23 19.64
N GLN A 257 -2.91 -8.27 20.04
CA GLN A 257 -3.45 -7.44 21.12
C GLN A 257 -2.73 -7.67 22.45
N LEU A 258 -2.47 -8.93 22.80
CA LEU A 258 -1.76 -9.27 24.02
C LEU A 258 -0.32 -8.75 24.01
N PHE A 259 0.37 -8.85 22.87
CA PHE A 259 1.74 -8.36 22.75
C PHE A 259 1.79 -6.82 22.73
N GLU A 260 0.80 -6.17 22.15
CA GLU A 260 0.66 -4.71 22.17
C GLU A 260 0.42 -4.18 23.60
N GLU A 261 -0.38 -4.86 24.41
CA GLU A 261 -0.57 -4.52 25.85
C GLU A 261 0.73 -4.58 26.67
N LEU A 262 1.73 -5.36 26.22
CA LEU A 262 3.05 -5.43 26.85
C LEU A 262 4.00 -4.31 26.42
N LEU A 263 3.64 -3.56 25.37
CA LEU A 263 4.46 -2.47 24.88
C LEU A 263 4.23 -1.19 25.71
N SER A 264 5.28 -0.41 25.85
CA SER A 264 5.14 0.95 26.37
C SER A 264 4.47 1.85 25.35
N GLU A 265 3.75 2.89 25.81
CA GLU A 265 3.15 3.91 24.94
C GLU A 265 4.16 4.51 23.95
N ASP A 266 5.42 4.64 24.35
CA ASP A 266 6.51 5.14 23.49
C ASP A 266 6.81 4.19 22.33
N THR A 267 6.75 2.88 22.56
CA THR A 267 7.02 1.87 21.53
C THR A 267 5.85 1.75 20.53
N GLU A 268 4.61 1.88 20.99
CA GLU A 268 3.43 1.89 20.12
C GLU A 268 3.46 3.00 19.07
N GLN A 269 4.03 4.16 19.43
CA GLN A 269 4.12 5.32 18.56
C GLN A 269 5.33 5.28 17.60
N MET A 270 6.22 4.29 17.75
CA MET A 270 7.39 4.16 16.89
C MET A 270 7.05 3.52 15.54
N PHE A 271 7.55 4.12 14.47
CA PHE A 271 7.57 3.53 13.14
C PHE A 271 9.02 3.28 12.72
N VAL A 272 9.25 2.10 12.14
CA VAL A 272 10.59 1.64 11.76
C VAL A 272 10.66 1.49 10.25
N THR A 273 11.80 1.89 9.69
CA THR A 273 12.12 1.83 8.27
C THR A 273 13.53 1.22 8.08
N PRO A 274 13.85 0.64 6.91
CA PRO A 274 15.18 0.15 6.60
C PRO A 274 16.26 1.23 6.66
N LYS A 275 17.51 0.84 6.94
CA LYS A 275 18.66 1.77 7.02
C LYS A 275 18.98 2.44 5.69
N ASP A 276 18.76 1.73 4.60
CA ASP A 276 19.01 2.10 3.20
C ASP A 276 17.78 2.72 2.53
N ILE A 277 16.85 3.28 3.33
CA ILE A 277 15.57 3.78 2.84
C ILE A 277 15.72 4.89 1.79
N ASP A 278 16.77 5.72 1.88
CA ASP A 278 16.98 6.83 0.94
C ASP A 278 17.20 6.30 -0.49
N GLU A 279 18.08 5.31 -0.65
CA GLU A 279 18.37 4.66 -1.92
C GLU A 279 17.16 3.87 -2.46
N ILE A 280 16.47 3.16 -1.57
CA ILE A 280 15.29 2.37 -1.92
C ILE A 280 14.15 3.27 -2.43
N VAL A 281 13.89 4.39 -1.77
CA VAL A 281 12.86 5.35 -2.20
C VAL A 281 13.21 5.93 -3.56
N ASP A 282 14.49 6.25 -3.81
CA ASP A 282 14.94 6.73 -5.12
C ASP A 282 14.70 5.70 -6.21
N ASN A 283 15.03 4.43 -6.00
CA ASN A 283 14.81 3.36 -6.97
C ASN A 283 13.32 3.11 -7.23
N LEU A 284 12.52 3.01 -6.16
CA LEU A 284 11.08 2.81 -6.28
C LEU A 284 10.39 3.99 -6.96
N SER A 285 10.82 5.23 -6.68
CA SER A 285 10.27 6.40 -7.33
C SER A 285 10.53 6.41 -8.84
N LYS A 286 11.73 5.97 -9.28
CA LYS A 286 12.06 5.81 -10.72
C LYS A 286 11.17 4.77 -11.38
N ILE A 287 11.01 3.59 -10.78
CA ILE A 287 10.15 2.51 -11.30
C ILE A 287 8.71 2.99 -11.47
N ILE A 288 8.15 3.60 -10.42
CA ILE A 288 6.74 4.04 -10.44
C ILE A 288 6.54 5.19 -11.42
N ALA A 289 7.43 6.20 -11.42
CA ALA A 289 7.35 7.32 -12.35
C ALA A 289 7.45 6.85 -13.83
N CYS A 290 8.39 5.95 -14.11
CA CYS A 290 8.54 5.36 -15.44
C CYS A 290 7.25 4.60 -15.85
N GLY A 291 6.66 3.80 -14.96
CA GLY A 291 5.40 3.10 -15.23
C GLY A 291 4.23 4.05 -15.51
N ILE A 292 4.11 5.13 -14.74
CA ILE A 292 3.08 6.15 -14.96
C ILE A 292 3.34 6.89 -16.30
N ASN A 293 4.59 7.24 -16.61
CA ASN A 293 4.94 7.88 -17.88
C ASN A 293 4.62 6.96 -19.07
N MET A 294 4.90 5.64 -18.99
CA MET A 294 4.51 4.66 -20.00
C MET A 294 2.99 4.63 -20.21
N PHE A 295 2.22 4.53 -19.12
CA PHE A 295 0.76 4.57 -19.17
C PHE A 295 0.23 5.86 -19.82
N CYS A 296 0.75 7.02 -19.45
CA CYS A 296 0.34 8.30 -20.01
C CYS A 296 0.66 8.40 -21.51
N ASN A 297 1.76 7.77 -21.98
CA ASN A 297 2.17 7.78 -23.38
C ASN A 297 1.26 6.93 -24.29
N VAL A 298 0.67 5.85 -23.77
CA VAL A 298 -0.28 5.01 -24.53
C VAL A 298 -1.59 5.75 -24.81
N LEU A 299 -1.92 6.75 -24.01
CA LEU A 299 -3.16 7.53 -24.12
C LEU A 299 -3.04 8.74 -25.08
N LYS A 300 -1.85 8.96 -25.69
CA LYS A 300 -1.62 9.96 -26.75
C LYS A 300 -2.19 9.48 -28.09
#